data_4125840f8675833752784138ed7464ba
#
_entry.id   4125840f8675833752784138ed7464ba
#
_cell.length_a   1.000
_cell.length_b   1.000
_cell.length_c   1.000
_cell.angle_alpha   90.00
_cell.angle_beta   90.00
_cell.angle_gamma   90.00
#
_symmetry.space_group_name_H-M   'P 1'
#
loop_
_entity.id
_entity.type
_entity.pdbx_description
1 polymer ?
#
loop_
_entity_poly.entity_id
_entity_poly.type
_entity_poly.pdbx_seq_one_letter_code
_entity_poly.pdbx_strand_id
1 'polypeptide(L)'
;MGSEMCIRDRPHPEGYRKAKRLMLLAERFSLPIISFIDTAGAYPGIEGEERGQSEAIASNLALMSKLKTQILVFITGEGGSGGALGIGVGDHYSILEHATYSVASPEACSSIIWRTAEKAASAAEAMKVSAQELIKIGIVDEIISEPNGGAHRNYSKTARAIKSSILENIAKFKAIDMDKLLEMRYQKLLKIG
;
A
#
# COMPACT_ATOMS: atom_id res chain seq x y z
N MET A 1 -13.08 -23.23 -1.83
CA MET A 1 -13.29 -21.89 -2.44
C MET A 1 -12.34 -20.80 -1.89
N GLY A 2 -11.74 -20.95 -0.72
CA GLY A 2 -10.83 -19.93 -0.16
C GLY A 2 -9.42 -19.89 -0.79
N SER A 3 -8.88 -21.01 -1.26
CA SER A 3 -7.49 -21.06 -1.75
C SER A 3 -7.30 -20.43 -3.13
N GLU A 4 -8.26 -20.50 -4.03
CA GLU A 4 -8.13 -19.92 -5.38
C GLU A 4 -8.26 -18.39 -5.38
N MET A 5 -9.08 -17.81 -4.52
CA MET A 5 -9.15 -16.34 -4.37
C MET A 5 -7.83 -15.77 -3.86
N CYS A 6 -7.21 -16.39 -2.84
CA CYS A 6 -5.91 -15.93 -2.30
C CYS A 6 -4.77 -15.97 -3.33
N ILE A 7 -4.79 -16.88 -4.29
CA ILE A 7 -3.76 -16.98 -5.33
C ILE A 7 -3.94 -15.86 -6.38
N ARG A 8 -5.16 -15.51 -6.73
CA ARG A 8 -5.46 -14.45 -7.72
C ARG A 8 -5.18 -13.04 -7.20
N ASP A 9 -5.25 -12.83 -5.89
CA ASP A 9 -5.06 -11.53 -5.24
C ASP A 9 -3.59 -11.25 -4.86
N ARG A 10 -2.66 -12.15 -5.25
CA ARG A 10 -1.23 -12.00 -5.00
C ARG A 10 -0.48 -11.76 -6.28
N PRO A 11 0.07 -10.55 -6.49
CA PRO A 11 0.76 -10.22 -7.73
C PRO A 11 2.06 -11.01 -7.90
N HIS A 12 2.27 -11.48 -9.11
CA HIS A 12 3.51 -12.09 -9.58
C HIS A 12 4.57 -11.03 -9.95
N PRO A 13 5.85 -11.41 -10.13
CA PRO A 13 6.93 -10.47 -10.47
C PRO A 13 6.64 -9.58 -11.67
N GLU A 14 5.95 -10.12 -12.67
CA GLU A 14 5.57 -9.41 -13.89
C GLU A 14 4.64 -8.23 -13.61
N GLY A 15 3.78 -8.33 -12.60
CA GLY A 15 2.91 -7.24 -12.15
C GLY A 15 3.72 -6.06 -11.64
N TYR A 16 4.73 -6.31 -10.81
CA TYR A 16 5.63 -5.27 -10.28
C TYR A 16 6.49 -4.64 -11.39
N ARG A 17 7.01 -5.45 -12.32
CA ARG A 17 7.76 -4.95 -13.49
C ARG A 17 6.88 -4.10 -14.39
N LYS A 18 5.61 -4.49 -14.59
CA LYS A 18 4.64 -3.66 -15.31
C LYS A 18 4.38 -2.34 -14.60
N ALA A 19 4.19 -2.37 -13.27
CA ALA A 19 4.05 -1.16 -12.47
C ALA A 19 5.28 -0.25 -12.60
N LYS A 20 6.50 -0.80 -12.49
CA LYS A 20 7.75 -0.06 -12.70
C LYS A 20 7.78 0.67 -14.04
N ARG A 21 7.43 -0.01 -15.12
CA ARG A 21 7.38 0.59 -16.45
C ARG A 21 6.38 1.74 -16.52
N LEU A 22 5.20 1.60 -15.90
CA LEU A 22 4.18 2.65 -15.87
C LEU A 22 4.62 3.84 -15.01
N MET A 23 5.30 3.61 -13.89
CA MET A 23 5.85 4.66 -13.02
C MET A 23 6.90 5.51 -13.76
N LEU A 24 7.83 4.87 -14.49
CA LEU A 24 8.81 5.57 -15.33
C LEU A 24 8.14 6.38 -16.44
N LEU A 25 7.08 5.85 -17.02
CA LEU A 25 6.31 6.56 -18.03
C LEU A 25 5.59 7.78 -17.43
N ALA A 26 5.00 7.62 -16.24
CA ALA A 26 4.34 8.71 -15.52
C ALA A 26 5.33 9.85 -15.21
N GLU A 27 6.53 9.53 -14.71
CA GLU A 27 7.60 10.52 -14.48
C GLU A 27 7.96 11.26 -15.76
N ARG A 28 8.19 10.52 -16.87
CA ARG A 28 8.54 11.11 -18.18
C ARG A 28 7.52 12.11 -18.70
N PHE A 29 6.24 11.88 -18.41
CA PHE A 29 5.14 12.75 -18.81
C PHE A 29 4.65 13.69 -17.72
N SER A 30 5.34 13.74 -16.57
CA SER A 30 4.96 14.55 -15.41
C SER A 30 3.52 14.29 -14.93
N LEU A 31 3.09 13.03 -15.01
CA LEU A 31 1.77 12.59 -14.57
C LEU A 31 1.84 12.09 -13.11
N PRO A 32 0.85 12.41 -12.25
CA PRO A 32 0.78 11.84 -10.92
C PRO A 32 0.53 10.33 -10.98
N ILE A 33 1.11 9.61 -10.04
CA ILE A 33 0.89 8.18 -9.84
C ILE A 33 -0.14 8.00 -8.73
N ILE A 34 -1.16 7.19 -9.02
CA ILE A 34 -2.16 6.79 -8.03
C ILE A 34 -2.09 5.28 -7.91
N SER A 35 -1.71 4.80 -6.73
CA SER A 35 -1.59 3.39 -6.40
C SER A 35 -2.77 2.95 -5.55
N PHE A 36 -3.45 1.89 -5.97
CA PHE A 36 -4.49 1.23 -5.18
C PHE A 36 -3.98 -0.10 -4.66
N ILE A 37 -4.03 -0.28 -3.35
CA ILE A 37 -3.54 -1.48 -2.66
C ILE A 37 -4.71 -2.26 -2.11
N ASP A 38 -4.85 -3.49 -2.61
CA ASP A 38 -5.76 -4.51 -2.10
C ASP A 38 -5.14 -5.88 -2.41
N THR A 39 -4.26 -6.34 -1.51
CA THR A 39 -3.55 -7.62 -1.64
C THR A 39 -3.10 -8.14 -0.29
N ALA A 40 -3.24 -9.42 -0.06
CA ALA A 40 -2.71 -10.12 1.11
C ALA A 40 -1.17 -10.25 1.10
N GLY A 41 -0.51 -9.84 0.02
CA GLY A 41 0.95 -9.90 -0.16
C GLY A 41 1.36 -10.35 -1.55
N ALA A 42 2.66 -10.38 -1.80
CA ALA A 42 3.22 -10.90 -3.05
C ALA A 42 3.00 -12.43 -3.15
N TYR A 43 2.96 -12.95 -4.38
CA TYR A 43 2.85 -14.38 -4.61
C TYR A 43 4.07 -15.12 -4.02
N PRO A 44 3.86 -16.06 -3.08
CA PRO A 44 4.95 -16.70 -2.31
C PRO A 44 5.44 -18.01 -2.90
N GLY A 45 4.96 -18.41 -4.09
CA GLY A 45 5.32 -19.69 -4.71
C GLY A 45 6.71 -19.69 -5.33
N ILE A 46 7.28 -20.87 -5.49
CA ILE A 46 8.61 -21.12 -6.09
C ILE A 46 8.73 -20.42 -7.45
N GLU A 47 7.70 -20.51 -8.28
CA GLU A 47 7.67 -19.84 -9.59
C GLU A 47 7.80 -18.32 -9.52
N GLY A 48 7.30 -17.69 -8.44
CA GLY A 48 7.50 -16.26 -8.19
C GLY A 48 8.95 -15.96 -7.82
N GLU A 49 9.55 -16.78 -6.98
CA GLU A 49 10.94 -16.65 -6.55
C GLU A 49 11.91 -16.85 -7.72
N GLU A 50 11.74 -17.92 -8.51
CA GLU A 50 12.53 -18.19 -9.72
C GLU A 50 12.50 -17.05 -10.74
N ARG A 51 11.37 -16.34 -10.83
CA ARG A 51 11.22 -15.17 -11.71
C ARG A 51 11.58 -13.85 -11.05
N GLY A 52 12.20 -13.87 -9.86
CA GLY A 52 12.76 -12.70 -9.18
C GLY A 52 11.71 -11.81 -8.50
N GLN A 53 10.82 -12.39 -7.69
CA GLN A 53 9.81 -11.66 -6.93
C GLN A 53 10.43 -10.58 -6.04
N SER A 54 11.45 -10.94 -5.27
CA SER A 54 12.12 -10.03 -4.34
C SER A 54 12.81 -8.88 -5.08
N GLU A 55 13.47 -9.17 -6.20
CA GLU A 55 14.12 -8.14 -7.04
C GLU A 55 13.07 -7.18 -7.62
N ALA A 56 11.95 -7.69 -8.13
CA ALA A 56 10.91 -6.88 -8.72
C ALA A 56 10.30 -5.91 -7.70
N ILE A 57 10.08 -6.35 -6.46
CA ILE A 57 9.61 -5.50 -5.35
C ILE A 57 10.68 -4.49 -4.95
N ALA A 58 11.91 -4.95 -4.68
CA ALA A 58 13.00 -4.08 -4.23
C ALA A 58 13.33 -2.98 -5.24
N SER A 59 13.32 -3.32 -6.54
CA SER A 59 13.56 -2.33 -7.59
C SER A 59 12.46 -1.28 -7.69
N ASN A 60 11.20 -1.62 -7.38
CA ASN A 60 10.12 -0.66 -7.28
C ASN A 60 10.26 0.26 -6.08
N LEU A 61 10.60 -0.27 -4.89
CA LEU A 61 10.89 0.53 -3.71
C LEU A 61 11.97 1.58 -3.99
N ALA A 62 13.11 1.13 -4.56
CA ALA A 62 14.22 2.00 -4.92
C ALA A 62 13.83 3.03 -6.00
N LEU A 63 12.93 2.70 -6.92
CA LEU A 63 12.44 3.62 -7.93
C LEU A 63 11.51 4.66 -7.29
N MET A 64 10.47 4.23 -6.58
CA MET A 64 9.44 5.11 -6.02
C MET A 64 10.02 6.11 -5.02
N SER A 65 11.08 5.74 -4.28
CA SER A 65 11.74 6.65 -3.34
C SER A 65 12.35 7.89 -4.01
N LYS A 66 12.69 7.82 -5.30
CA LYS A 66 13.39 8.89 -6.06
C LYS A 66 12.62 9.40 -7.27
N LEU A 67 11.44 8.87 -7.59
CA LEU A 67 10.63 9.32 -8.73
C LEU A 67 10.24 10.79 -8.60
N LYS A 68 10.54 11.57 -9.63
CA LYS A 68 10.23 13.01 -9.72
C LYS A 68 8.80 13.24 -10.22
N THR A 69 7.83 12.66 -9.51
CA THR A 69 6.42 12.92 -9.69
C THR A 69 5.66 12.65 -8.40
N GLN A 70 4.42 13.14 -8.31
CA GLN A 70 3.55 12.92 -7.17
C GLN A 70 3.10 11.46 -7.12
N ILE A 71 3.13 10.86 -5.93
CA ILE A 71 2.68 9.48 -5.70
C ILE A 71 1.67 9.47 -4.56
N LEU A 72 0.43 9.12 -4.87
CA LEU A 72 -0.66 8.95 -3.90
C LEU A 72 -0.97 7.46 -3.74
N VAL A 73 -0.98 6.98 -2.51
CA VAL A 73 -1.24 5.58 -2.17
C VAL A 73 -2.58 5.46 -1.49
N PHE A 74 -3.44 4.59 -2.00
CA PHE A 74 -4.77 4.30 -1.45
C PHE A 74 -4.86 2.84 -1.05
N ILE A 75 -5.05 2.57 0.23
CA ILE A 75 -5.25 1.22 0.77
C ILE A 75 -6.76 0.99 0.82
N THR A 76 -7.27 0.15 -0.08
CA THR A 76 -8.70 -0.01 -0.30
C THR A 76 -9.30 -1.30 0.27
N GLY A 77 -8.44 -2.17 0.78
CA GLY A 77 -8.81 -3.43 1.40
C GLY A 77 -7.66 -3.95 2.25
N GLU A 78 -7.02 -5.03 1.86
CA GLU A 78 -5.88 -5.58 2.57
C GLU A 78 -4.57 -5.06 1.97
N GLY A 79 -3.75 -4.39 2.77
CA GLY A 79 -2.39 -3.99 2.41
C GLY A 79 -1.37 -4.89 3.06
N GLY A 80 -0.99 -6.00 2.39
CA GLY A 80 -0.14 -7.03 2.98
C GLY A 80 1.32 -6.99 2.51
N SER A 81 2.25 -6.86 3.48
CA SER A 81 3.68 -7.17 3.33
C SER A 81 4.35 -6.53 2.10
N GLY A 82 5.34 -7.23 1.53
CA GLY A 82 6.05 -6.82 0.31
C GLY A 82 5.16 -6.61 -0.91
N GLY A 83 4.00 -7.28 -0.95
CA GLY A 83 3.01 -7.08 -2.00
C GLY A 83 2.48 -5.66 -2.06
N ALA A 84 2.13 -5.12 -0.91
CA ALA A 84 1.70 -3.75 -0.76
C ALA A 84 2.86 -2.77 -0.96
N LEU A 85 4.02 -3.04 -0.35
CA LEU A 85 5.20 -2.18 -0.45
C LEU A 85 5.69 -1.98 -1.88
N GLY A 86 5.62 -3.00 -2.73
CA GLY A 86 6.09 -2.95 -4.11
C GLY A 86 5.42 -1.88 -5.00
N ILE A 87 4.30 -1.32 -4.52
CA ILE A 87 3.59 -0.18 -5.14
C ILE A 87 3.17 0.87 -4.10
N GLY A 88 3.69 0.80 -2.89
CA GLY A 88 3.21 1.52 -1.71
C GLY A 88 4.17 2.57 -1.14
N VAL A 89 5.17 3.04 -1.87
CA VAL A 89 6.01 4.18 -1.44
C VAL A 89 5.46 5.45 -2.06
N GLY A 90 5.07 6.44 -1.25
CA GLY A 90 4.41 7.63 -1.78
C GLY A 90 4.51 8.87 -0.89
N ASP A 91 3.93 9.95 -1.41
CA ASP A 91 3.88 11.26 -0.73
C ASP A 91 2.72 11.35 0.26
N HIS A 92 1.63 10.64 -0.06
CA HIS A 92 0.40 10.62 0.74
C HIS A 92 -0.21 9.23 0.79
N TYR A 93 -0.67 8.82 1.96
CA TYR A 93 -1.31 7.53 2.20
C TYR A 93 -2.72 7.75 2.71
N SER A 94 -3.70 7.39 1.89
CA SER A 94 -5.11 7.31 2.29
C SER A 94 -5.50 5.85 2.50
N ILE A 95 -6.29 5.58 3.52
CA ILE A 95 -6.79 4.24 3.82
C ILE A 95 -8.31 4.28 3.97
N LEU A 96 -9.03 3.28 3.44
CA LEU A 96 -10.44 3.13 3.74
C LEU A 96 -10.66 2.75 5.21
N GLU A 97 -11.76 3.17 5.77
CA GLU A 97 -12.07 3.06 7.22
C GLU A 97 -11.95 1.64 7.79
N HIS A 98 -12.28 0.63 6.97
CA HIS A 98 -12.23 -0.78 7.37
C HIS A 98 -11.08 -1.55 6.72
N ALA A 99 -10.22 -0.88 5.97
CA ALA A 99 -9.03 -1.48 5.39
C ALA A 99 -7.93 -1.70 6.45
N THR A 100 -7.02 -2.58 6.14
CA THR A 100 -5.87 -2.93 7.00
C THR A 100 -4.56 -2.77 6.27
N TYR A 101 -3.50 -2.43 7.00
CA TYR A 101 -2.15 -2.38 6.44
C TYR A 101 -1.17 -3.01 7.42
N SER A 102 -0.46 -4.06 6.99
CA SER A 102 0.36 -4.87 7.88
C SER A 102 1.56 -5.50 7.18
N VAL A 103 2.59 -5.82 7.97
CA VAL A 103 3.80 -6.51 7.50
C VAL A 103 3.55 -7.99 7.21
N ALA A 104 2.63 -8.63 7.92
CA ALA A 104 2.27 -10.04 7.80
C ALA A 104 0.89 -10.27 8.43
N SER A 105 0.31 -11.47 8.26
CA SER A 105 -0.90 -11.84 8.99
C SER A 105 -0.61 -12.02 10.49
N PRO A 106 -1.62 -11.86 11.37
CA PRO A 106 -1.46 -12.11 12.80
C PRO A 106 -0.95 -13.51 13.13
N GLU A 107 -1.38 -14.52 12.38
CA GLU A 107 -0.93 -15.91 12.52
C GLU A 107 0.55 -16.06 12.17
N ALA A 108 0.98 -15.41 11.08
CA ALA A 108 2.38 -15.41 10.67
C ALA A 108 3.25 -14.67 11.71
N CYS A 109 2.84 -13.50 12.18
CA CYS A 109 3.52 -12.77 13.25
C CYS A 109 3.61 -13.59 14.54
N SER A 110 2.50 -14.23 14.94
CA SER A 110 2.48 -15.12 16.10
C SER A 110 3.49 -16.27 15.96
N SER A 111 3.52 -16.91 14.80
CA SER A 111 4.44 -18.00 14.52
C SER A 111 5.90 -17.55 14.52
N ILE A 112 6.22 -16.37 14.02
CA ILE A 112 7.58 -15.81 14.01
C ILE A 112 8.04 -15.47 15.43
N ILE A 113 7.20 -14.78 16.21
CA ILE A 113 7.58 -14.26 17.52
C ILE A 113 7.53 -15.34 18.62
N TRP A 114 6.45 -16.12 18.64
CA TRP A 114 6.20 -17.09 19.71
C TRP A 114 6.27 -18.55 19.29
N ARG A 115 6.60 -18.83 18.01
CA ARG A 115 6.69 -20.18 17.44
C ARG A 115 5.38 -21.00 17.55
N THR A 116 4.25 -20.31 17.62
CA THR A 116 2.90 -20.89 17.62
C THR A 116 1.90 -19.93 16.99
N ALA A 117 0.92 -20.45 16.28
CA ALA A 117 -0.16 -19.63 15.71
C ALA A 117 -1.29 -19.32 16.71
N GLU A 118 -1.28 -19.97 17.89
CA GLU A 118 -2.36 -19.84 18.88
C GLU A 118 -2.47 -18.43 19.49
N LYS A 119 -1.41 -17.62 19.39
CA LYS A 119 -1.38 -16.24 19.90
C LYS A 119 -1.73 -15.20 18.83
N ALA A 120 -2.39 -15.59 17.74
CA ALA A 120 -2.77 -14.68 16.65
C ALA A 120 -3.59 -13.48 17.14
N ALA A 121 -4.49 -13.65 18.11
CA ALA A 121 -5.26 -12.55 18.68
C ALA A 121 -4.36 -11.49 19.34
N SER A 122 -3.40 -11.93 20.16
CA SER A 122 -2.43 -11.03 20.80
C SER A 122 -1.51 -10.36 19.79
N ALA A 123 -1.14 -11.07 18.71
CA ALA A 123 -0.38 -10.49 17.60
C ALA A 123 -1.20 -9.41 16.89
N ALA A 124 -2.46 -9.64 16.56
CA ALA A 124 -3.35 -8.68 15.91
C ALA A 124 -3.48 -7.38 16.70
N GLU A 125 -3.65 -7.49 18.02
CA GLU A 125 -3.73 -6.33 18.92
C GLU A 125 -2.42 -5.53 18.95
N ALA A 126 -1.27 -6.21 19.05
CA ALA A 126 0.04 -5.57 19.10
C ALA A 126 0.46 -4.93 17.76
N MET A 127 0.02 -5.48 16.63
CA MET A 127 0.38 -5.02 15.29
C MET A 127 -0.25 -3.69 14.88
N LYS A 128 -1.36 -3.27 15.50
CA LYS A 128 -2.04 -2.00 15.23
C LYS A 128 -2.32 -1.77 13.73
N VAL A 129 -2.93 -2.74 13.07
CA VAL A 129 -3.09 -2.79 11.61
C VAL A 129 -4.32 -2.04 11.07
N SER A 130 -5.22 -1.58 11.94
CA SER A 130 -6.43 -0.86 11.53
C SER A 130 -6.16 0.58 11.11
N ALA A 131 -7.02 1.15 10.27
CA ALA A 131 -6.92 2.53 9.82
C ALA A 131 -6.80 3.52 11.01
N GLN A 132 -7.58 3.28 12.08
CA GLN A 132 -7.62 4.13 13.27
C GLN A 132 -6.31 4.08 14.09
N GLU A 133 -5.62 2.94 14.09
CA GLU A 133 -4.32 2.83 14.76
C GLU A 133 -3.20 3.37 13.88
N LEU A 134 -3.24 3.09 12.57
CA LEU A 134 -2.23 3.53 11.61
C LEU A 134 -2.12 5.05 11.49
N ILE A 135 -3.25 5.78 11.57
CA ILE A 135 -3.22 7.24 11.57
C ILE A 135 -2.63 7.82 12.86
N LYS A 136 -2.87 7.20 14.02
CA LYS A 136 -2.30 7.63 15.30
C LYS A 136 -0.77 7.51 15.33
N ILE A 137 -0.23 6.46 14.71
CA ILE A 137 1.23 6.23 14.63
C ILE A 137 1.88 6.89 13.40
N GLY A 138 1.10 7.61 12.57
CA GLY A 138 1.60 8.41 11.46
C GLY A 138 2.02 7.63 10.22
N ILE A 139 1.59 6.37 10.08
CA ILE A 139 1.84 5.57 8.86
C ILE A 139 0.92 6.01 7.73
N VAL A 140 -0.34 6.32 8.01
CA VAL A 140 -1.28 6.87 7.03
C VAL A 140 -1.61 8.33 7.38
N ASP A 141 -1.95 9.11 6.36
CA ASP A 141 -2.23 10.55 6.49
C ASP A 141 -3.74 10.84 6.55
N GLU A 142 -4.56 9.93 6.01
CA GLU A 142 -5.99 10.17 5.84
C GLU A 142 -6.77 8.85 5.96
N ILE A 143 -7.91 8.92 6.64
CA ILE A 143 -8.91 7.85 6.64
C ILE A 143 -10.10 8.31 5.78
N ILE A 144 -10.45 7.54 4.77
CA ILE A 144 -11.62 7.76 3.94
C ILE A 144 -12.78 6.95 4.51
N SER A 145 -13.82 7.66 4.96
CA SER A 145 -15.01 7.02 5.53
C SER A 145 -15.77 6.22 4.50
N GLU A 146 -16.24 5.07 4.94
CA GLU A 146 -17.03 4.14 4.14
C GLU A 146 -18.54 4.28 4.39
N PRO A 147 -19.39 3.87 3.46
CA PRO A 147 -20.82 3.68 3.73
C PRO A 147 -21.06 2.67 4.85
N ASN A 148 -22.18 2.79 5.57
CA ASN A 148 -22.58 1.81 6.57
C ASN A 148 -22.56 0.39 5.98
N GLY A 149 -21.81 -0.50 6.61
CA GLY A 149 -21.61 -1.87 6.18
C GLY A 149 -20.50 -2.09 5.16
N GLY A 150 -19.68 -1.04 4.87
CA GLY A 150 -18.46 -1.13 4.06
C GLY A 150 -18.59 -0.60 2.63
N ALA A 151 -17.45 -0.44 1.96
CA ALA A 151 -17.30 0.15 0.63
C ALA A 151 -18.21 -0.54 -0.43
N HIS A 152 -18.34 -1.87 -0.36
CA HIS A 152 -19.14 -2.67 -1.29
C HIS A 152 -20.66 -2.43 -1.21
N ARG A 153 -21.14 -1.79 -0.14
CA ARG A 153 -22.56 -1.44 0.01
C ARG A 153 -22.99 -0.25 -0.85
N ASN A 154 -22.02 0.62 -1.19
CA ASN A 154 -22.30 1.75 -2.07
C ASN A 154 -21.04 2.18 -2.82
N TYR A 155 -20.75 1.48 -3.92
CA TYR A 155 -19.58 1.76 -4.76
C TYR A 155 -19.49 3.22 -5.23
N SER A 156 -20.64 3.81 -5.62
CA SER A 156 -20.68 5.19 -6.10
C SER A 156 -20.32 6.21 -5.03
N LYS A 157 -20.73 5.98 -3.78
CA LYS A 157 -20.36 6.86 -2.65
C LYS A 157 -18.88 6.72 -2.33
N THR A 158 -18.38 5.49 -2.24
CA THR A 158 -16.95 5.20 -1.99
C THR A 158 -16.07 5.79 -3.08
N ALA A 159 -16.40 5.56 -4.35
CA ALA A 159 -15.64 6.10 -5.47
C ALA A 159 -15.60 7.64 -5.48
N ARG A 160 -16.70 8.31 -5.11
CA ARG A 160 -16.71 9.78 -4.97
C ARG A 160 -15.81 10.26 -3.85
N ALA A 161 -15.81 9.58 -2.70
CA ALA A 161 -14.93 9.94 -1.58
C ALA A 161 -13.45 9.79 -1.96
N ILE A 162 -13.08 8.67 -2.57
CA ILE A 162 -11.72 8.45 -3.08
C ILE A 162 -11.35 9.50 -4.14
N LYS A 163 -12.25 9.80 -5.09
CA LYS A 163 -12.02 10.82 -6.10
C LYS A 163 -11.78 12.20 -5.49
N SER A 164 -12.55 12.58 -4.47
CA SER A 164 -12.34 13.88 -3.77
C SER A 164 -10.94 13.94 -3.18
N SER A 165 -10.54 12.92 -2.41
CA SER A 165 -9.21 12.81 -1.82
C SER A 165 -8.09 12.87 -2.87
N ILE A 166 -8.24 12.16 -4.00
CA ILE A 166 -7.27 12.21 -5.10
C ILE A 166 -7.10 13.64 -5.61
N LEU A 167 -8.20 14.33 -5.94
CA LEU A 167 -8.15 15.67 -6.53
C LEU A 167 -7.58 16.70 -5.55
N GLU A 168 -7.96 16.62 -4.29
CA GLU A 168 -7.47 17.51 -3.23
C GLU A 168 -5.95 17.34 -3.03
N ASN A 169 -5.47 16.10 -2.94
CA ASN A 169 -4.06 15.81 -2.74
C ASN A 169 -3.22 16.13 -3.99
N ILE A 170 -3.71 15.86 -5.21
CA ILE A 170 -3.03 16.32 -6.43
C ILE A 170 -2.88 17.85 -6.43
N ALA A 171 -3.92 18.58 -6.11
CA ALA A 171 -3.88 20.05 -6.06
C ALA A 171 -2.89 20.56 -5.00
N LYS A 172 -2.90 19.95 -3.80
CA LYS A 172 -1.99 20.27 -2.71
C LYS A 172 -0.52 20.09 -3.11
N PHE A 173 -0.17 18.94 -3.69
CA PHE A 173 1.21 18.64 -4.06
C PHE A 173 1.68 19.33 -5.34
N LYS A 174 0.75 19.71 -6.24
CA LYS A 174 1.08 20.50 -7.43
C LYS A 174 1.69 21.87 -7.10
N ALA A 175 1.38 22.42 -5.95
CA ALA A 175 1.92 23.69 -5.46
C ALA A 175 3.32 23.57 -4.83
N ILE A 176 3.83 22.35 -4.65
CA ILE A 176 5.11 22.08 -4.01
C ILE A 176 6.18 21.84 -5.09
N ASP A 177 7.34 22.46 -4.91
CA ASP A 177 8.51 22.18 -5.74
C ASP A 177 8.90 20.70 -5.67
N MET A 178 9.36 20.12 -6.79
CA MET A 178 9.60 18.68 -6.90
C MET A 178 10.74 18.20 -6.00
N ASP A 179 11.82 18.95 -5.88
CA ASP A 179 12.94 18.55 -5.03
C ASP A 179 12.53 18.62 -3.54
N LYS A 180 11.69 19.59 -3.18
CA LYS A 180 11.08 19.67 -1.85
C LYS A 180 10.11 18.51 -1.59
N LEU A 181 9.33 18.10 -2.58
CA LEU A 181 8.42 16.95 -2.46
C LEU A 181 9.21 15.65 -2.22
N LEU A 182 10.31 15.45 -2.93
CA LEU A 182 11.20 14.31 -2.72
C LEU A 182 11.80 14.30 -1.31
N GLU A 183 12.26 15.44 -0.82
CA GLU A 183 12.76 15.55 0.55
C GLU A 183 11.68 15.24 1.58
N MET A 184 10.46 15.74 1.38
CA MET A 184 9.32 15.42 2.25
C MET A 184 9.01 13.92 2.26
N ARG A 185 9.04 13.24 1.09
CA ARG A 185 8.89 11.79 0.98
C ARG A 185 9.96 11.06 1.77
N TYR A 186 11.21 11.44 1.60
CA TYR A 186 12.34 10.86 2.31
C TYR A 186 12.21 11.03 3.83
N GLN A 187 11.93 12.24 4.30
CA GLN A 187 11.75 12.53 5.72
C GLN A 187 10.56 11.79 6.33
N LYS A 188 9.50 11.58 5.56
CA LYS A 188 8.35 10.79 5.98
C LYS A 188 8.74 9.32 6.21
N LEU A 189 9.49 8.72 5.29
CA LEU A 189 9.96 7.34 5.42
C LEU A 189 10.89 7.16 6.62
N LEU A 190 11.78 8.13 6.88
CA LEU A 190 12.66 8.11 8.05
C LEU A 190 11.92 8.16 9.39
N LYS A 191 10.74 8.77 9.45
CA LYS A 191 9.95 8.85 10.69
C LYS A 191 9.23 7.56 11.03
N ILE A 192 9.07 6.65 10.08
CA ILE A 192 8.38 5.36 10.27
C ILE A 192 9.34 4.31 10.87
N GLY A 193 10.66 4.46 10.74
CA GLY A 193 11.66 3.47 11.11
C GLY A 193 12.55 3.85 12.28
#